data_43a523562f40f9e10ee196c44ab73bad
#
_entry.id   43a523562f40f9e10ee196c44ab73bad
#
_cell.length_a   1.000
_cell.length_b   1.000
_cell.length_c   1.000
_cell.angle_alpha   90.00
_cell.angle_beta   90.00
_cell.angle_gamma   90.00
#
_symmetry.space_group_name_H-M   'P 1'
#
loop_
_entity.id
_entity.type
_entity.pdbx_description
1 polymer ?
#
loop_
_entity_poly.entity_id
_entity_poly.type
_entity_poly.pdbx_seq_one_letter_code
_entity_poly.pdbx_strand_id
1 'polypeptide(L)'
;MAQEVFVARERETVAEGARWRRRGRDWLVALLLATGLALLIRLLALEAYRIPSASMEQTLQAGDFVLVSKLHYGARLPLSLGLPFSAWYIPGIRLPYFRLPGFTHIQRGDVIVFNYPVETGPVDRKTHYIKRVVGLPGDTLWIHDKIVYVNRIPIAAPEQAQQRWLLQLRTGTELSLDSLEAAGARNISRSAFHAGLFFFDATMAAARTIAQRPEVEMLRPYTTAALLSGEAAQLARQQEDFGPYYIPGRGDTLWLSPRTWPFYRELLTRFENHQVYPLPNGLFMIDGQPGRFCIIQQDYYFVLGDNRDNSLDSRAWGLVPADHVVGKA
;
A
#
# COMPACT_ATOMS: atom_id res chain seq x y z
N MET A 1 -5.81 -29.35 -75.11
CA MET A 1 -6.84 -29.52 -74.04
C MET A 1 -6.28 -30.07 -72.74
N ALA A 2 -5.66 -31.27 -72.64
CA ALA A 2 -5.12 -31.79 -71.35
C ALA A 2 -3.97 -30.92 -70.72
N GLN A 3 -3.09 -30.37 -71.53
CA GLN A 3 -1.96 -29.55 -71.11
C GLN A 3 -2.40 -28.18 -70.62
N GLU A 4 -3.46 -27.59 -71.17
CA GLU A 4 -4.02 -26.31 -70.74
C GLU A 4 -4.75 -26.43 -69.38
N VAL A 5 -5.43 -27.56 -69.15
CA VAL A 5 -6.09 -27.86 -67.88
C VAL A 5 -5.05 -28.05 -66.74
N PHE A 6 -3.93 -28.70 -67.06
CA PHE A 6 -2.84 -28.91 -66.11
C PHE A 6 -2.20 -27.58 -65.71
N VAL A 7 -1.88 -26.70 -66.65
CA VAL A 7 -1.29 -25.39 -66.41
C VAL A 7 -2.26 -24.47 -65.65
N ALA A 8 -3.58 -24.54 -65.92
CA ALA A 8 -4.57 -23.76 -65.18
C ALA A 8 -4.64 -24.21 -63.71
N ARG A 9 -4.63 -25.52 -63.44
CA ARG A 9 -4.65 -26.06 -62.06
C ARG A 9 -3.40 -25.73 -61.27
N GLU A 10 -2.25 -25.74 -61.90
CA GLU A 10 -0.97 -25.33 -61.28
C GLU A 10 -0.95 -23.84 -60.92
N ARG A 11 -1.52 -22.97 -61.75
CA ARG A 11 -1.71 -21.54 -61.48
C ARG A 11 -2.68 -21.29 -60.33
N GLU A 12 -3.78 -22.05 -60.24
CA GLU A 12 -4.73 -21.96 -59.12
C GLU A 12 -4.09 -22.36 -57.79
N THR A 13 -3.34 -23.47 -57.73
CA THR A 13 -2.67 -23.92 -56.52
C THR A 13 -1.59 -22.92 -56.05
N VAL A 14 -0.84 -22.32 -56.98
CA VAL A 14 0.15 -21.27 -56.66
C VAL A 14 -0.56 -20.00 -56.16
N ALA A 15 -1.69 -19.61 -56.76
CA ALA A 15 -2.45 -18.45 -56.34
C ALA A 15 -3.11 -18.66 -54.96
N GLU A 16 -3.61 -19.87 -54.66
CA GLU A 16 -4.12 -20.25 -53.36
C GLU A 16 -3.03 -20.22 -52.30
N GLY A 17 -1.86 -20.81 -52.55
CA GLY A 17 -0.71 -20.77 -51.65
C GLY A 17 -0.24 -19.34 -51.35
N ALA A 18 -0.29 -18.45 -52.36
CA ALA A 18 0.03 -17.04 -52.16
C ALA A 18 -1.02 -16.31 -51.32
N ARG A 19 -2.31 -16.63 -51.46
CA ARG A 19 -3.40 -16.09 -50.60
C ARG A 19 -3.28 -16.56 -49.17
N TRP A 20 -2.97 -17.83 -48.91
CA TRP A 20 -2.74 -18.39 -47.59
C TRP A 20 -1.54 -17.72 -46.89
N ARG A 21 -0.42 -17.53 -47.61
CA ARG A 21 0.76 -16.82 -47.06
C ARG A 21 0.46 -15.37 -46.74
N ARG A 22 -0.29 -14.65 -47.56
CA ARG A 22 -0.71 -13.27 -47.28
C ARG A 22 -1.63 -13.21 -46.05
N ARG A 23 -2.66 -14.07 -45.98
CA ARG A 23 -3.51 -14.15 -44.78
C ARG A 23 -2.71 -14.47 -43.51
N GLY A 24 -1.81 -15.46 -43.56
CA GLY A 24 -0.93 -15.78 -42.41
C GLY A 24 -0.09 -14.61 -41.96
N ARG A 25 0.51 -13.84 -42.89
CA ARG A 25 1.26 -12.63 -42.57
C ARG A 25 0.34 -11.56 -41.97
N ASP A 26 -0.84 -11.35 -42.51
CA ASP A 26 -1.76 -10.33 -42.03
C ASP A 26 -2.26 -10.65 -40.61
N TRP A 27 -2.54 -11.93 -40.31
CA TRP A 27 -2.82 -12.40 -38.95
C TRP A 27 -1.65 -12.20 -38.00
N LEU A 28 -0.44 -12.51 -38.45
CA LEU A 28 0.76 -12.31 -37.63
C LEU A 28 0.98 -10.82 -37.30
N VAL A 29 0.83 -9.94 -38.28
CA VAL A 29 0.92 -8.49 -38.10
C VAL A 29 -0.17 -8.00 -37.14
N ALA A 30 -1.41 -8.45 -37.32
CA ALA A 30 -2.51 -8.08 -36.43
C ALA A 30 -2.25 -8.55 -34.99
N LEU A 31 -1.74 -9.77 -34.80
CA LEU A 31 -1.37 -10.31 -33.49
C LEU A 31 -0.26 -9.49 -32.83
N LEU A 32 0.79 -9.15 -33.59
CA LEU A 32 1.91 -8.33 -33.09
C LEU A 32 1.45 -6.92 -32.68
N LEU A 33 0.58 -6.30 -33.49
CA LEU A 33 0.02 -4.98 -33.19
C LEU A 33 -0.89 -5.04 -31.95
N ALA A 34 -1.76 -6.05 -31.84
CA ALA A 34 -2.64 -6.23 -30.69
C ALA A 34 -1.83 -6.47 -29.41
N THR A 35 -0.80 -7.33 -29.48
CA THR A 35 0.10 -7.58 -28.34
C THR A 35 0.87 -6.32 -27.96
N GLY A 36 1.43 -5.60 -28.94
CA GLY A 36 2.12 -4.35 -28.69
C GLY A 36 1.23 -3.30 -28.02
N LEU A 37 -0.01 -3.16 -28.49
CA LEU A 37 -0.99 -2.25 -27.88
C LEU A 37 -1.36 -2.68 -26.45
N ALA A 38 -1.59 -3.97 -26.22
CA ALA A 38 -1.90 -4.48 -24.89
C ALA A 38 -0.73 -4.24 -23.90
N LEU A 39 0.51 -4.46 -24.34
CA LEU A 39 1.71 -4.16 -23.56
C LEU A 39 1.85 -2.65 -23.27
N LEU A 40 1.55 -1.80 -24.24
CA LEU A 40 1.59 -0.36 -24.09
C LEU A 40 0.53 0.12 -23.07
N ILE A 41 -0.69 -0.37 -23.17
CA ILE A 41 -1.76 -0.06 -22.21
C ILE A 41 -1.34 -0.50 -20.79
N ARG A 42 -0.82 -1.72 -20.65
CA ARG A 42 -0.35 -2.22 -19.36
C ARG A 42 0.83 -1.42 -18.79
N LEU A 43 1.74 -0.97 -19.66
CA LEU A 43 2.89 -0.17 -19.23
C LEU A 43 2.48 1.22 -18.76
N LEU A 44 1.59 1.89 -19.50
CA LEU A 44 1.33 3.31 -19.33
C LEU A 44 0.00 3.63 -18.65
N ALA A 45 -1.02 2.77 -18.78
CA ALA A 45 -2.37 3.14 -18.37
C ALA A 45 -2.92 2.31 -17.21
N LEU A 46 -3.08 1.01 -17.39
CA LEU A 46 -3.83 0.15 -16.49
C LEU A 46 -3.11 -1.18 -16.28
N GLU A 47 -3.07 -1.64 -15.04
CA GLU A 47 -2.55 -2.96 -14.70
C GLU A 47 -3.44 -3.66 -13.68
N ALA A 48 -3.72 -4.94 -13.90
CA ALA A 48 -4.50 -5.75 -12.97
C ALA A 48 -3.58 -6.45 -11.97
N TYR A 49 -3.90 -6.35 -10.68
CA TYR A 49 -3.21 -7.03 -9.60
C TYR A 49 -4.17 -7.93 -8.83
N ARG A 50 -3.71 -9.11 -8.45
CA ARG A 50 -4.45 -9.99 -7.53
C ARG A 50 -4.08 -9.63 -6.09
N ILE A 51 -5.09 -9.52 -5.22
CA ILE A 51 -4.91 -9.23 -3.80
C ILE A 51 -4.47 -10.52 -3.08
N PRO A 52 -3.26 -10.58 -2.50
CA PRO A 52 -2.76 -11.80 -1.89
C PRO A 52 -3.10 -11.93 -0.39
N SER A 53 -3.51 -10.85 0.29
CA SER A 53 -3.62 -10.79 1.75
C SER A 53 -4.87 -10.09 2.23
N ALA A 54 -5.25 -10.36 3.48
CA ALA A 54 -6.41 -9.76 4.15
C ALA A 54 -6.16 -8.35 4.73
N SER A 55 -5.01 -7.72 4.44
CA SER A 55 -4.66 -6.42 5.05
C SER A 55 -5.56 -5.24 4.66
N MET A 56 -6.33 -5.39 3.58
CA MET A 56 -7.34 -4.43 3.11
C MET A 56 -8.76 -5.02 3.18
N GLU A 57 -8.95 -6.10 3.97
CA GLU A 57 -10.21 -6.80 4.12
C GLU A 57 -11.36 -5.85 4.44
N GLN A 58 -12.57 -6.18 4.01
CA GLN A 58 -13.79 -5.35 3.96
C GLN A 58 -13.77 -4.25 2.88
N THR A 59 -12.60 -3.76 2.45
CA THR A 59 -12.47 -2.88 1.27
C THR A 59 -12.11 -3.71 0.03
N LEU A 60 -11.13 -4.62 0.17
CA LEU A 60 -10.65 -5.52 -0.88
C LEU A 60 -10.39 -6.89 -0.25
N GLN A 61 -10.98 -7.94 -0.81
CA GLN A 61 -10.85 -9.29 -0.28
C GLN A 61 -9.63 -10.01 -0.87
N ALA A 62 -9.03 -10.90 -0.08
CA ALA A 62 -7.98 -11.78 -0.58
C ALA A 62 -8.52 -12.64 -1.73
N GLY A 63 -7.83 -12.63 -2.87
CA GLY A 63 -8.27 -13.30 -4.11
C GLY A 63 -8.85 -12.38 -5.17
N ASP A 64 -9.33 -11.19 -4.79
CA ASP A 64 -9.87 -10.20 -5.72
C ASP A 64 -8.82 -9.72 -6.73
N PHE A 65 -9.31 -9.27 -7.89
CA PHE A 65 -8.51 -8.54 -8.87
C PHE A 65 -8.84 -7.05 -8.80
N VAL A 66 -7.80 -6.24 -8.67
CA VAL A 66 -7.92 -4.77 -8.67
C VAL A 66 -7.28 -4.22 -9.93
N LEU A 67 -8.00 -3.35 -10.61
CA LEU A 67 -7.48 -2.62 -11.76
C LEU A 67 -6.84 -1.31 -11.28
N VAL A 68 -5.54 -1.20 -11.47
CA VAL A 68 -4.74 -0.07 -11.01
C VAL A 68 -4.49 0.89 -12.14
N SER A 69 -4.91 2.13 -11.95
CA SER A 69 -4.66 3.22 -12.91
C SER A 69 -3.32 3.88 -12.63
N LYS A 70 -2.43 3.78 -13.61
CA LYS A 70 -1.14 4.49 -13.60
C LYS A 70 -1.28 5.94 -14.06
N LEU A 71 -2.32 6.24 -14.83
CA LEU A 71 -2.55 7.57 -15.40
C LEU A 71 -2.89 8.62 -14.34
N HIS A 72 -3.52 8.21 -13.22
CA HIS A 72 -3.86 9.15 -12.14
C HIS A 72 -2.64 9.91 -11.66
N TYR A 73 -1.56 9.21 -11.32
CA TYR A 73 -0.34 9.79 -10.76
C TYR A 73 0.80 9.90 -11.79
N GLY A 74 0.52 9.52 -13.04
CA GLY A 74 1.51 9.41 -14.12
C GLY A 74 2.23 8.05 -14.12
N ALA A 75 2.33 7.46 -15.29
CA ALA A 75 3.00 6.18 -15.46
C ALA A 75 4.50 6.30 -15.18
N ARG A 76 5.02 5.43 -14.32
CA ARG A 76 6.46 5.27 -14.10
C ARG A 76 7.03 4.38 -15.21
N LEU A 77 8.06 4.85 -15.90
CA LEU A 77 8.78 4.02 -16.87
C LEU A 77 9.60 2.93 -16.13
N PRO A 78 9.87 1.79 -16.80
CA PRO A 78 10.70 0.75 -16.22
C PRO A 78 12.08 1.26 -15.82
N LEU A 79 12.56 0.86 -14.64
CA LEU A 79 13.88 1.23 -14.12
C LEU A 79 14.92 0.14 -14.40
N SER A 80 14.48 -1.08 -14.74
CA SER A 80 15.32 -2.22 -15.10
C SER A 80 15.00 -2.71 -16.51
N LEU A 81 16.05 -3.07 -17.26
CA LEU A 81 15.88 -3.75 -18.54
C LEU A 81 15.64 -5.24 -18.29
N GLY A 82 14.49 -5.75 -18.70
CA GLY A 82 14.16 -7.17 -18.53
C GLY A 82 12.94 -7.57 -19.35
N LEU A 83 12.66 -8.87 -19.38
CA LEU A 83 11.49 -9.37 -20.06
C LEU A 83 10.21 -8.95 -19.30
N PRO A 84 9.21 -8.44 -20.02
CA PRO A 84 7.90 -8.17 -19.41
C PRO A 84 7.36 -9.44 -18.75
N PHE A 85 6.73 -9.30 -17.57
CA PHE A 85 6.08 -10.39 -16.83
C PHE A 85 6.98 -11.52 -16.32
N SER A 86 8.29 -11.34 -16.34
CA SER A 86 9.25 -12.29 -15.78
C SER A 86 10.08 -11.67 -14.68
N ALA A 87 10.64 -12.49 -13.80
CA ALA A 87 11.63 -12.06 -12.84
C ALA A 87 13.00 -11.76 -13.48
N TRP A 88 13.16 -12.10 -14.76
CA TRP A 88 14.43 -11.93 -15.47
C TRP A 88 14.66 -10.46 -15.85
N TYR A 89 15.80 -9.93 -15.46
CA TYR A 89 16.29 -8.61 -15.85
C TYR A 89 17.83 -8.64 -15.95
N ILE A 90 18.40 -7.66 -16.65
CA ILE A 90 19.86 -7.54 -16.80
C ILE A 90 20.42 -6.85 -15.55
N PRO A 91 21.18 -7.54 -14.69
CA PRO A 91 21.79 -6.95 -13.51
C PRO A 91 22.75 -5.82 -13.88
N GLY A 92 22.81 -4.78 -13.06
CA GLY A 92 23.77 -3.68 -13.23
C GLY A 92 23.31 -2.57 -14.18
N ILE A 93 22.29 -2.77 -15.02
CA ILE A 93 21.72 -1.71 -15.85
C ILE A 93 20.53 -1.11 -15.14
N ARG A 94 20.65 0.15 -14.72
CA ARG A 94 19.54 0.95 -14.15
C ARG A 94 19.24 2.10 -15.09
N LEU A 95 17.98 2.19 -15.51
CA LEU A 95 17.49 3.35 -16.26
C LEU A 95 17.20 4.50 -15.29
N PRO A 96 17.34 5.77 -15.74
CA PRO A 96 17.01 6.90 -14.91
C PRO A 96 15.52 6.88 -14.54
N TYR A 97 15.20 7.32 -13.31
CA TYR A 97 13.82 7.46 -12.90
C TYR A 97 13.12 8.52 -13.76
N PHE A 98 12.03 8.12 -14.37
CA PHE A 98 11.15 9.00 -15.11
C PHE A 98 9.69 8.61 -14.90
N ARG A 99 8.88 9.60 -14.56
CA ARG A 99 7.43 9.46 -14.42
C ARG A 99 6.75 10.46 -15.35
N LEU A 100 5.79 9.99 -16.15
CA LEU A 100 4.96 10.84 -16.98
C LEU A 100 4.09 11.74 -16.09
N PRO A 101 3.66 12.92 -16.56
CA PRO A 101 2.66 13.72 -15.85
C PRO A 101 1.39 12.92 -15.58
N GLY A 102 0.86 13.02 -14.37
CA GLY A 102 -0.42 12.43 -13.98
C GLY A 102 -1.57 13.41 -14.10
N PHE A 103 -2.80 12.89 -14.07
CA PHE A 103 -4.00 13.73 -14.07
C PHE A 103 -4.29 14.34 -12.69
N THR A 104 -3.83 13.68 -11.62
CA THR A 104 -4.07 14.10 -10.24
C THR A 104 -2.82 13.87 -9.39
N HIS A 105 -2.82 14.48 -8.20
CA HIS A 105 -1.86 14.16 -7.15
C HIS A 105 -2.47 13.12 -6.20
N ILE A 106 -1.58 12.40 -5.48
CA ILE A 106 -2.00 11.46 -4.44
C ILE A 106 -2.71 12.25 -3.33
N GLN A 107 -3.89 11.77 -2.94
CA GLN A 107 -4.72 12.38 -1.92
C GLN A 107 -4.87 11.46 -0.71
N ARG A 108 -5.14 12.06 0.45
CA ARG A 108 -5.50 11.29 1.65
C ARG A 108 -6.78 10.50 1.39
N GLY A 109 -6.76 9.21 1.76
CA GLY A 109 -7.85 8.29 1.51
C GLY A 109 -7.69 7.47 0.23
N ASP A 110 -6.80 7.85 -0.71
CA ASP A 110 -6.53 7.05 -1.89
C ASP A 110 -5.97 5.67 -1.52
N VAL A 111 -6.47 4.64 -2.18
CA VAL A 111 -5.87 3.30 -2.12
C VAL A 111 -4.85 3.21 -3.24
N ILE A 112 -3.59 2.98 -2.88
CA ILE A 112 -2.48 2.96 -3.82
C ILE A 112 -1.81 1.59 -3.87
N VAL A 113 -1.33 1.22 -5.06
CA VAL A 113 -0.38 0.13 -5.23
C VAL A 113 1.02 0.71 -5.34
N PHE A 114 1.94 0.12 -4.60
CA PHE A 114 3.34 0.54 -4.56
C PHE A 114 4.28 -0.67 -4.39
N ASN A 115 5.54 -0.48 -4.72
CA ASN A 115 6.57 -1.48 -4.50
C ASN A 115 7.05 -1.42 -3.03
N TYR A 116 7.19 -2.59 -2.40
CA TYR A 116 7.54 -2.71 -0.98
C TYR A 116 8.90 -2.05 -0.66
N PRO A 117 8.93 -1.02 0.19
CA PRO A 117 10.14 -0.20 0.36
C PRO A 117 11.32 -0.96 0.97
N VAL A 118 11.06 -1.94 1.85
CA VAL A 118 12.10 -2.63 2.63
C VAL A 118 12.91 -3.62 1.79
N GLU A 119 12.36 -4.15 0.69
CA GLU A 119 13.08 -5.08 -0.17
C GLU A 119 14.30 -4.43 -0.82
N THR A 120 15.32 -5.22 -1.08
CA THR A 120 16.51 -4.83 -1.83
C THR A 120 16.31 -5.03 -3.33
N GLY A 121 17.10 -4.35 -4.15
CA GLY A 121 17.04 -4.48 -5.61
C GLY A 121 16.31 -3.33 -6.31
N PRO A 122 16.11 -3.44 -7.65
CA PRO A 122 15.43 -2.42 -8.44
C PRO A 122 13.99 -2.22 -7.99
N VAL A 123 13.54 -0.97 -7.88
CA VAL A 123 12.20 -0.62 -7.36
C VAL A 123 11.09 -1.31 -8.13
N ASP A 124 11.18 -1.36 -9.46
CA ASP A 124 10.17 -1.95 -10.35
C ASP A 124 10.13 -3.50 -10.31
N ARG A 125 11.02 -4.16 -9.54
CA ARG A 125 11.07 -5.61 -9.34
C ARG A 125 10.66 -6.05 -7.95
N LYS A 126 10.47 -5.10 -7.02
CA LYS A 126 10.05 -5.38 -5.66
C LYS A 126 8.58 -5.82 -5.62
N THR A 127 8.22 -6.56 -4.59
CA THR A 127 6.83 -7.01 -4.32
C THR A 127 5.86 -5.84 -4.29
N HIS A 128 4.68 -6.02 -4.87
CA HIS A 128 3.62 -5.01 -4.85
C HIS A 128 2.78 -5.12 -3.58
N TYR A 129 2.58 -3.99 -2.93
CA TYR A 129 1.71 -3.82 -1.78
C TYR A 129 0.57 -2.88 -2.13
N ILE A 130 -0.56 -3.05 -1.45
CA ILE A 130 -1.72 -2.18 -1.58
C ILE A 130 -2.13 -1.70 -0.20
N LYS A 131 -2.24 -0.38 -0.02
CA LYS A 131 -2.60 0.27 1.24
C LYS A 131 -3.32 1.59 0.97
N ARG A 132 -3.95 2.14 2.02
CA ARG A 132 -4.60 3.44 1.99
C ARG A 132 -3.64 4.53 2.45
N VAL A 133 -3.56 5.61 1.69
CA VAL A 133 -2.80 6.82 2.07
C VAL A 133 -3.52 7.54 3.21
N VAL A 134 -2.79 7.73 4.30
CA VAL A 134 -3.29 8.40 5.51
C VAL A 134 -2.54 9.69 5.76
N GLY A 135 -1.25 9.74 5.48
CA GLY A 135 -0.42 10.92 5.62
C GLY A 135 0.21 11.34 4.29
N LEU A 136 0.22 12.64 4.03
CA LEU A 136 0.74 13.30 2.84
C LEU A 136 2.02 14.07 3.16
N PRO A 137 2.84 14.43 2.14
CA PRO A 137 3.97 15.34 2.33
C PRO A 137 3.55 16.62 3.05
N GLY A 138 4.31 17.04 4.06
CA GLY A 138 4.04 18.21 4.91
C GLY A 138 3.18 17.91 6.14
N ASP A 139 2.61 16.72 6.27
CA ASP A 139 1.80 16.35 7.43
C ASP A 139 2.68 15.98 8.64
N THR A 140 2.15 16.24 9.83
CA THR A 140 2.63 15.62 11.07
C THR A 140 1.60 14.59 11.52
N LEU A 141 1.99 13.31 11.50
CA LEU A 141 1.12 12.18 11.83
C LEU A 141 1.40 11.64 13.23
N TRP A 142 0.34 11.31 13.92
CA TRP A 142 0.37 10.68 15.24
C TRP A 142 -0.74 9.64 15.35
N ILE A 143 -0.47 8.48 15.95
CA ILE A 143 -1.47 7.46 16.29
C ILE A 143 -1.46 7.31 17.80
N HIS A 144 -2.62 7.51 18.40
CA HIS A 144 -2.83 7.37 19.84
C HIS A 144 -4.13 6.60 20.09
N ASP A 145 -4.08 5.56 20.91
CA ASP A 145 -5.19 4.64 21.14
C ASP A 145 -5.87 4.16 19.83
N LYS A 146 -5.05 3.86 18.81
CA LYS A 146 -5.47 3.48 17.43
C LYS A 146 -6.21 4.57 16.64
N ILE A 147 -6.37 5.75 17.19
CA ILE A 147 -6.90 6.91 16.48
C ILE A 147 -5.76 7.61 15.77
N VAL A 148 -5.95 7.86 14.48
CA VAL A 148 -4.96 8.58 13.66
C VAL A 148 -5.24 10.07 13.72
N TYR A 149 -4.22 10.84 14.05
CA TYR A 149 -4.23 12.29 14.03
C TYR A 149 -3.28 12.79 12.94
N VAL A 150 -3.73 13.75 12.17
CA VAL A 150 -2.89 14.48 11.22
C VAL A 150 -3.00 15.97 11.54
N ASN A 151 -1.85 16.61 11.72
CA ASN A 151 -1.76 18.02 12.11
C ASN A 151 -2.61 18.32 13.36
N ARG A 152 -2.62 17.39 14.34
CA ARG A 152 -3.38 17.41 15.58
C ARG A 152 -4.91 17.23 15.43
N ILE A 153 -5.41 16.95 14.21
CA ILE A 153 -6.83 16.71 13.95
C ILE A 153 -7.04 15.20 13.80
N PRO A 154 -7.99 14.60 14.55
CA PRO A 154 -8.30 13.18 14.37
C PRO A 154 -8.92 12.95 12.99
N ILE A 155 -8.43 11.92 12.28
CA ILE A 155 -8.97 11.54 10.98
C ILE A 155 -9.94 10.38 11.16
N ALA A 156 -11.15 10.52 10.61
CA ALA A 156 -12.10 9.43 10.55
C ALA A 156 -11.52 8.28 9.70
N ALA A 157 -11.49 7.09 10.27
CA ALA A 157 -11.20 5.89 9.50
C ALA A 157 -12.38 5.60 8.53
N PRO A 158 -12.12 5.02 7.35
CA PRO A 158 -13.18 4.56 6.46
C PRO A 158 -14.15 3.63 7.20
N GLU A 159 -15.43 3.67 6.84
CA GLU A 159 -16.44 2.85 7.50
C GLU A 159 -16.18 1.34 7.38
N GLN A 160 -15.55 0.92 6.29
CA GLN A 160 -15.12 -0.45 6.02
C GLN A 160 -13.83 -0.82 6.76
N ALA A 161 -13.07 0.15 7.27
CA ALA A 161 -11.86 -0.17 8.03
C ALA A 161 -12.24 -0.95 9.28
N GLN A 162 -11.55 -2.06 9.50
CA GLN A 162 -11.80 -2.94 10.65
C GLN A 162 -10.63 -2.94 11.61
N GLN A 163 -10.97 -3.14 12.88
CA GLN A 163 -10.01 -3.34 13.95
C GLN A 163 -10.62 -4.17 15.07
N ARG A 164 -9.77 -4.55 16.03
CA ARG A 164 -10.21 -5.24 17.24
C ARG A 164 -10.80 -4.24 18.24
N TRP A 165 -11.93 -4.62 18.82
CA TRP A 165 -12.70 -3.82 19.78
C TRP A 165 -12.76 -4.52 21.13
N LEU A 166 -12.83 -3.71 22.17
CA LEU A 166 -13.11 -4.09 23.54
C LEU A 166 -14.49 -3.59 23.90
N LEU A 167 -15.39 -4.51 24.23
CA LEU A 167 -16.75 -4.24 24.65
C LEU A 167 -16.92 -4.59 26.12
N GLN A 168 -17.47 -3.67 26.92
CA GLN A 168 -17.94 -3.91 28.25
C GLN A 168 -19.47 -3.78 28.28
N LEU A 169 -20.14 -4.81 28.80
CA LEU A 169 -21.58 -4.76 29.06
C LEU A 169 -21.89 -4.10 30.39
N ARG A 170 -23.07 -3.51 30.48
CA ARG A 170 -23.65 -3.03 31.76
C ARG A 170 -23.87 -4.19 32.71
N THR A 171 -23.69 -3.94 33.99
CA THR A 171 -23.93 -4.96 35.04
C THR A 171 -25.34 -5.49 34.96
N GLY A 172 -25.51 -6.81 34.99
CA GLY A 172 -26.81 -7.46 34.95
C GLY A 172 -27.45 -7.57 33.57
N THR A 173 -26.73 -7.20 32.49
CA THR A 173 -27.20 -7.41 31.13
C THR A 173 -26.45 -8.55 30.46
N GLU A 174 -27.10 -9.22 29.52
CA GLU A 174 -26.51 -10.27 28.69
C GLU A 174 -26.66 -9.89 27.21
N LEU A 175 -25.68 -10.25 26.41
CA LEU A 175 -25.70 -10.09 24.97
C LEU A 175 -25.36 -11.40 24.30
N SER A 176 -26.24 -11.85 23.40
CA SER A 176 -26.02 -13.06 22.61
C SER A 176 -24.88 -12.87 21.63
N LEU A 177 -24.02 -13.89 21.48
CA LEU A 177 -22.96 -13.91 20.48
C LEU A 177 -23.53 -13.80 19.06
N ASP A 178 -24.63 -14.52 18.77
CA ASP A 178 -25.32 -14.47 17.46
C ASP A 178 -25.76 -13.04 17.12
N SER A 179 -26.18 -12.29 18.15
CA SER A 179 -26.59 -10.89 18.01
C SER A 179 -25.41 -9.96 17.67
N LEU A 180 -24.22 -10.24 18.20
CA LEU A 180 -22.99 -9.54 17.84
C LEU A 180 -22.54 -9.89 16.42
N GLU A 181 -22.59 -11.19 16.06
CA GLU A 181 -22.24 -11.64 14.71
C GLU A 181 -23.18 -11.06 13.65
N ALA A 182 -24.49 -11.02 13.94
CA ALA A 182 -25.48 -10.39 13.08
C ALA A 182 -25.23 -8.87 12.91
N ALA A 183 -24.63 -8.22 13.90
CA ALA A 183 -24.21 -6.81 13.81
C ALA A 183 -22.87 -6.62 13.11
N GLY A 184 -22.22 -7.69 12.61
CA GLY A 184 -20.97 -7.63 11.86
C GLY A 184 -19.69 -7.88 12.69
N ALA A 185 -19.81 -8.29 13.96
CA ALA A 185 -18.67 -8.73 14.76
C ALA A 185 -18.16 -10.08 14.26
N ARG A 186 -16.84 -10.27 14.32
CA ARG A 186 -16.13 -11.51 13.96
C ARG A 186 -15.11 -11.83 15.04
N ASN A 187 -14.63 -13.07 15.06
CA ASN A 187 -13.57 -13.53 15.99
C ASN A 187 -13.86 -13.16 17.44
N ILE A 188 -15.15 -13.35 17.86
CA ILE A 188 -15.64 -12.94 19.18
C ILE A 188 -15.02 -13.85 20.23
N SER A 189 -14.45 -13.27 21.26
CA SER A 189 -13.95 -13.95 22.45
C SER A 189 -14.42 -13.24 23.72
N ARG A 190 -14.67 -14.01 24.78
CA ARG A 190 -15.01 -13.48 26.11
C ARG A 190 -13.77 -13.47 27.00
N SER A 191 -13.71 -12.49 27.90
CA SER A 191 -12.70 -12.48 28.95
C SER A 191 -12.95 -13.65 29.92
N ALA A 192 -11.89 -14.38 30.27
CA ALA A 192 -11.96 -15.41 31.32
C ALA A 192 -12.01 -14.79 32.73
N PHE A 193 -11.63 -13.52 32.88
CA PHE A 193 -11.46 -12.88 34.19
C PHE A 193 -12.53 -11.84 34.51
N HIS A 194 -13.23 -11.31 33.51
CA HIS A 194 -14.23 -10.26 33.69
C HIS A 194 -15.53 -10.62 32.97
N ALA A 195 -16.59 -10.83 33.75
CA ALA A 195 -17.92 -11.03 33.20
C ALA A 195 -18.36 -9.79 32.40
N GLY A 196 -19.01 -10.02 31.25
CA GLY A 196 -19.47 -8.94 30.38
C GLY A 196 -18.41 -8.23 29.54
N LEU A 197 -17.13 -8.71 29.57
CA LEU A 197 -16.06 -8.17 28.73
C LEU A 197 -15.84 -9.05 27.51
N PHE A 198 -15.92 -8.45 26.31
CA PHE A 198 -15.77 -9.15 25.05
C PHE A 198 -14.72 -8.47 24.17
N PHE A 199 -14.09 -9.26 23.32
CA PHE A 199 -13.16 -8.83 22.27
C PHE A 199 -13.68 -9.36 20.94
N PHE A 200 -13.70 -8.52 19.94
CA PHE A 200 -14.09 -8.93 18.59
C PHE A 200 -13.49 -8.01 17.52
N ASP A 201 -13.47 -8.50 16.31
CA ASP A 201 -13.08 -7.72 15.14
C ASP A 201 -14.34 -7.20 14.45
N ALA A 202 -14.39 -5.91 14.14
CA ALA A 202 -15.51 -5.30 13.44
C ALA A 202 -15.08 -4.06 12.67
N THR A 203 -15.87 -3.72 11.65
CA THR A 203 -15.72 -2.46 10.92
C THR A 203 -16.14 -1.29 11.80
N MET A 204 -15.73 -0.07 11.40
CA MET A 204 -16.15 1.16 12.09
C MET A 204 -17.66 1.32 12.07
N ALA A 205 -18.34 0.96 10.97
CA ALA A 205 -19.79 1.00 10.85
C ALA A 205 -20.47 0.02 11.81
N ALA A 206 -20.00 -1.25 11.84
CA ALA A 206 -20.54 -2.27 12.75
C ALA A 206 -20.33 -1.89 14.22
N ALA A 207 -19.15 -1.38 14.57
CA ALA A 207 -18.84 -0.93 15.91
C ALA A 207 -19.75 0.21 16.37
N ARG A 208 -20.06 1.19 15.51
CA ARG A 208 -21.04 2.25 15.83
C ARG A 208 -22.42 1.68 16.13
N THR A 209 -22.88 0.71 15.35
CA THR A 209 -24.19 0.05 15.57
C THR A 209 -24.20 -0.72 16.89
N ILE A 210 -23.10 -1.44 17.20
CA ILE A 210 -22.97 -2.18 18.47
C ILE A 210 -22.92 -1.23 19.66
N ALA A 211 -22.21 -0.10 19.54
CA ALA A 211 -22.09 0.89 20.62
C ALA A 211 -23.43 1.54 21.03
N GLN A 212 -24.41 1.59 20.11
CA GLN A 212 -25.73 2.18 20.37
C GLN A 212 -26.68 1.24 21.13
N ARG A 213 -26.29 -0.01 21.39
CA ARG A 213 -27.15 -0.97 22.10
C ARG A 213 -27.26 -0.63 23.58
N PRO A 214 -28.44 -0.79 24.17
CA PRO A 214 -28.68 -0.43 25.58
C PRO A 214 -27.87 -1.27 26.57
N GLU A 215 -27.52 -2.49 26.21
CA GLU A 215 -26.71 -3.41 27.02
C GLU A 215 -25.22 -2.97 27.09
N VAL A 216 -24.77 -2.12 26.16
CA VAL A 216 -23.38 -1.71 26.06
C VAL A 216 -23.11 -0.56 27.01
N GLU A 217 -22.15 -0.76 27.92
CA GLU A 217 -21.62 0.30 28.78
C GLU A 217 -20.50 1.07 28.08
N MET A 218 -19.58 0.32 27.45
CA MET A 218 -18.40 0.89 26.80
C MET A 218 -18.01 0.04 25.58
N LEU A 219 -17.71 0.71 24.48
CA LEU A 219 -17.05 0.14 23.32
C LEU A 219 -15.87 1.03 22.93
N ARG A 220 -14.68 0.46 22.87
CA ARG A 220 -13.47 1.18 22.46
C ARG A 220 -12.54 0.30 21.64
N PRO A 221 -11.61 0.86 20.86
CA PRO A 221 -10.55 0.10 20.25
C PRO A 221 -9.80 -0.74 21.30
N TYR A 222 -9.52 -1.98 20.96
CA TYR A 222 -8.70 -2.83 21.82
C TYR A 222 -7.24 -2.40 21.72
N THR A 223 -6.66 -2.05 22.86
CA THR A 223 -5.22 -1.83 23.04
C THR A 223 -4.77 -2.66 24.24
N THR A 224 -3.51 -3.08 24.29
CA THR A 224 -2.97 -3.79 25.45
C THR A 224 -3.05 -2.92 26.69
N ALA A 225 -2.80 -1.61 26.53
CA ALA A 225 -2.94 -0.61 27.59
C ALA A 225 -4.35 -0.53 28.18
N ALA A 226 -5.37 -0.93 27.41
CA ALA A 226 -6.76 -0.90 27.87
C ALA A 226 -7.07 -1.91 28.99
N LEU A 227 -6.26 -2.95 29.11
CA LEU A 227 -6.39 -4.00 30.12
C LEU A 227 -5.45 -3.83 31.32
N LEU A 228 -4.57 -2.86 31.27
CA LEU A 228 -3.54 -2.63 32.27
C LEU A 228 -3.82 -1.35 33.07
N SER A 229 -3.15 -1.19 34.20
CA SER A 229 -3.22 0.02 35.03
C SER A 229 -1.81 0.48 35.44
N GLY A 230 -1.69 1.73 35.86
CA GLY A 230 -0.44 2.29 36.34
C GLY A 230 0.68 2.31 35.31
N GLU A 231 1.88 1.98 35.74
CA GLU A 231 3.10 2.01 34.91
C GLU A 231 3.04 1.01 33.73
N ALA A 232 2.44 -0.17 33.94
CA ALA A 232 2.28 -1.16 32.88
C ALA A 232 1.41 -0.65 31.72
N ALA A 233 0.32 0.07 32.02
CA ALA A 233 -0.52 0.72 31.00
C ALA A 233 0.25 1.79 30.24
N GLN A 234 1.09 2.56 30.93
CA GLN A 234 1.91 3.61 30.31
C GLN A 234 2.95 3.02 29.37
N LEU A 235 3.63 1.95 29.78
CA LEU A 235 4.60 1.24 28.92
C LEU A 235 3.95 0.64 27.69
N ALA A 236 2.77 0.00 27.84
CA ALA A 236 2.02 -0.55 26.72
C ALA A 236 1.62 0.53 25.72
N ARG A 237 1.14 1.70 26.18
CA ARG A 237 0.83 2.86 25.30
C ARG A 237 2.06 3.34 24.54
N GLN A 238 3.23 3.41 25.17
CA GLN A 238 4.46 3.82 24.49
C GLN A 238 4.87 2.88 23.36
N GLN A 239 4.46 1.61 23.42
CA GLN A 239 4.70 0.61 22.36
C GLN A 239 3.64 0.65 21.24
N GLU A 240 2.40 0.98 21.59
CA GLU A 240 1.27 1.00 20.67
C GLU A 240 1.08 2.35 19.99
N ASP A 241 1.47 3.44 20.64
CA ASP A 241 1.40 4.79 20.09
C ASP A 241 2.54 5.02 19.09
N PHE A 242 2.23 5.78 18.05
CA PHE A 242 3.15 6.07 16.97
C PHE A 242 3.22 7.56 16.70
N GLY A 243 4.41 8.11 16.68
CA GLY A 243 4.63 9.54 16.39
C GLY A 243 4.78 10.42 17.62
N PRO A 244 4.65 11.76 17.45
CA PRO A 244 4.38 12.46 16.20
C PRO A 244 5.54 12.40 15.19
N TYR A 245 5.24 12.16 13.90
CA TYR A 245 6.22 12.13 12.82
C TYR A 245 5.84 13.11 11.72
N TYR A 246 6.81 13.90 11.30
CA TYR A 246 6.69 14.71 10.11
C TYR A 246 6.91 13.85 8.87
N ILE A 247 6.04 13.97 7.88
CA ILE A 247 6.12 13.30 6.59
C ILE A 247 6.75 14.28 5.61
N PRO A 248 8.02 14.10 5.23
CA PRO A 248 8.69 15.10 4.42
C PRO A 248 8.22 15.07 2.97
N GLY A 249 8.20 16.23 2.34
CA GLY A 249 8.00 16.42 0.93
C GLY A 249 9.27 16.86 0.21
N ARG A 250 9.21 16.82 -1.11
CA ARG A 250 10.32 17.29 -1.94
C ARG A 250 10.64 18.76 -1.67
N GLY A 251 11.92 19.05 -1.41
CA GLY A 251 12.43 20.38 -1.09
C GLY A 251 12.40 20.73 0.41
N ASP A 252 11.79 19.89 1.23
CA ASP A 252 11.76 20.11 2.69
C ASP A 252 13.14 20.00 3.31
N THR A 253 13.37 20.83 4.33
CA THR A 253 14.52 20.72 5.19
C THR A 253 14.19 19.81 6.39
N LEU A 254 14.70 18.59 6.37
CA LEU A 254 14.51 17.63 7.45
C LEU A 254 15.56 17.79 8.53
N TRP A 255 15.14 18.29 9.70
CA TRP A 255 16.01 18.46 10.85
C TRP A 255 16.21 17.16 11.62
N LEU A 256 17.48 16.84 11.89
CA LEU A 256 17.87 15.61 12.58
C LEU A 256 18.18 15.90 14.05
N SER A 257 17.73 15.00 14.91
CA SER A 257 18.05 14.93 16.32
C SER A 257 18.21 13.47 16.74
N PRO A 258 18.84 13.18 17.88
CA PRO A 258 18.89 11.81 18.40
C PRO A 258 17.50 11.17 18.57
N ARG A 259 16.47 11.99 18.85
CA ARG A 259 15.09 11.54 19.02
C ARG A 259 14.42 11.18 17.69
N THR A 260 14.68 11.96 16.63
CA THR A 260 14.04 11.76 15.31
C THR A 260 14.83 10.83 14.40
N TRP A 261 16.12 10.64 14.67
CA TRP A 261 17.02 9.81 13.88
C TRP A 261 16.51 8.39 13.61
N PRO A 262 15.98 7.61 14.59
CA PRO A 262 15.52 6.25 14.34
C PRO A 262 14.46 6.16 13.23
N PHE A 263 13.65 7.22 13.03
CA PHE A 263 12.59 7.27 12.04
C PHE A 263 13.07 7.56 10.63
N TYR A 264 14.03 8.50 10.54
CA TYR A 264 14.48 9.00 9.26
C TYR A 264 15.75 8.32 8.76
N ARG A 265 16.33 7.42 9.55
CA ARG A 265 17.55 6.70 9.16
C ARG A 265 17.36 5.97 7.82
N GLU A 266 16.37 5.10 7.73
CA GLU A 266 16.10 4.33 6.50
C GLU A 266 15.73 5.25 5.34
N LEU A 267 14.95 6.31 5.60
CA LEU A 267 14.60 7.28 4.59
C LEU A 267 15.85 7.92 3.98
N LEU A 268 16.73 8.47 4.82
CA LEU A 268 17.91 9.19 4.37
C LEU A 268 18.96 8.28 3.74
N THR A 269 19.22 7.10 4.34
CA THR A 269 20.29 6.23 3.88
C THR A 269 19.89 5.39 2.67
N ARG A 270 18.61 5.01 2.56
CA ARG A 270 18.14 4.07 1.52
C ARG A 270 17.48 4.76 0.33
N PHE A 271 16.69 5.80 0.58
CA PHE A 271 15.89 6.45 -0.46
C PHE A 271 16.47 7.78 -0.93
N GLU A 272 17.15 8.50 -0.03
CA GLU A 272 17.84 9.76 -0.37
C GLU A 272 19.33 9.55 -0.68
N ASN A 273 19.86 8.32 -0.51
CA ASN A 273 21.25 7.91 -0.75
C ASN A 273 22.29 8.73 0.04
N HIS A 274 21.90 9.28 1.21
CA HIS A 274 22.82 9.96 2.09
C HIS A 274 23.60 8.98 2.97
N GLN A 275 24.86 9.26 3.21
CA GLN A 275 25.67 8.60 4.25
C GLN A 275 25.53 9.38 5.54
N VAL A 276 24.64 8.93 6.44
CA VAL A 276 24.33 9.63 7.68
C VAL A 276 24.60 8.74 8.89
N TYR A 277 25.32 9.27 9.89
CA TYR A 277 25.50 8.63 11.19
C TYR A 277 25.62 9.66 12.31
N PRO A 278 25.12 9.35 13.53
CA PRO A 278 25.14 10.28 14.66
C PRO A 278 26.56 10.48 15.20
N LEU A 279 26.84 11.68 15.71
CA LEU A 279 28.04 12.06 16.40
C LEU A 279 27.76 12.28 17.91
N PRO A 280 28.80 12.15 18.80
CA PRO A 280 28.62 12.29 20.26
C PRO A 280 28.04 13.63 20.72
N ASN A 281 28.26 14.71 19.97
CA ASN A 281 27.81 16.08 20.31
C ASN A 281 26.36 16.38 19.85
N GLY A 282 25.57 15.37 19.43
CA GLY A 282 24.20 15.53 18.93
C GLY A 282 24.12 16.11 17.52
N LEU A 283 25.26 16.22 16.82
CA LEU A 283 25.34 16.45 15.38
C LEU A 283 25.27 15.12 14.63
N PHE A 284 25.20 15.22 13.33
CA PHE A 284 25.29 14.07 12.40
C PHE A 284 26.41 14.32 11.40
N MET A 285 27.11 13.26 11.04
CA MET A 285 27.94 13.28 9.85
C MET A 285 27.04 12.98 8.67
N ILE A 286 26.95 13.89 7.72
CA ILE A 286 26.10 13.79 6.52
C ILE A 286 27.03 13.95 5.32
N ASP A 287 27.18 12.88 4.53
CA ASP A 287 28.05 12.87 3.33
C ASP A 287 29.46 13.42 3.57
N GLY A 288 30.03 13.08 4.74
CA GLY A 288 31.36 13.52 5.14
C GLY A 288 31.45 14.93 5.77
N GLN A 289 30.32 15.60 5.97
CA GLN A 289 30.24 16.92 6.57
C GLN A 289 29.40 16.88 7.87
N PRO A 290 29.82 17.53 8.97
CA PRO A 290 28.98 17.62 10.17
C PRO A 290 27.79 18.56 9.91
N GLY A 291 26.57 18.10 10.26
CA GLY A 291 25.34 18.84 10.02
C GLY A 291 24.19 18.40 10.91
N ARG A 292 23.04 19.03 10.74
CA ARG A 292 21.79 18.72 11.47
C ARG A 292 20.58 18.60 10.58
N PHE A 293 20.71 18.73 9.26
CA PHE A 293 19.58 18.66 8.35
C PHE A 293 19.99 18.07 7.00
N CYS A 294 19.01 17.52 6.30
CA CYS A 294 19.08 17.10 4.90
C CYS A 294 17.96 17.76 4.11
N ILE A 295 18.21 18.03 2.82
CA ILE A 295 17.18 18.48 1.88
C ILE A 295 16.60 17.25 1.19
N ILE A 296 15.30 17.06 1.29
CA ILE A 296 14.56 15.92 0.77
C ILE A 296 14.35 16.06 -0.74
N GLN A 297 14.61 14.98 -1.50
CA GLN A 297 14.59 15.00 -2.96
C GLN A 297 13.27 14.52 -3.57
N GLN A 298 12.41 13.84 -2.79
CA GLN A 298 11.13 13.32 -3.25
C GLN A 298 10.06 13.38 -2.17
N ASP A 299 8.80 13.19 -2.58
CA ASP A 299 7.67 13.11 -1.66
C ASP A 299 7.61 11.75 -0.96
N TYR A 300 7.10 11.75 0.27
CA TYR A 300 6.86 10.55 1.07
C TYR A 300 5.42 10.48 1.53
N TYR A 301 4.93 9.26 1.71
CA TYR A 301 3.55 8.98 2.11
C TYR A 301 3.52 8.02 3.29
N PHE A 302 2.55 8.22 4.19
CA PHE A 302 2.26 7.26 5.25
C PHE A 302 1.00 6.50 4.89
N VAL A 303 1.09 5.17 4.90
CA VAL A 303 -0.01 4.31 4.46
C VAL A 303 -0.41 3.31 5.53
N LEU A 304 -1.71 3.01 5.63
CA LEU A 304 -2.26 2.01 6.54
C LEU A 304 -3.12 1.00 5.77
N GLY A 305 -3.14 -0.25 6.24
CA GLY A 305 -4.15 -1.21 5.83
C GLY A 305 -5.51 -0.88 6.45
N ASP A 306 -6.60 -1.19 5.75
CA ASP A 306 -7.94 -1.02 6.28
C ASP A 306 -8.26 -2.08 7.35
N ASN A 307 -7.62 -3.26 7.30
CA ASN A 307 -7.60 -4.23 8.40
C ASN A 307 -6.48 -3.88 9.39
N ARG A 308 -6.76 -2.92 10.29
CA ARG A 308 -5.78 -2.24 11.16
C ARG A 308 -4.90 -3.16 11.97
N ASP A 309 -5.44 -4.24 12.53
CA ASP A 309 -4.71 -5.17 13.40
C ASP A 309 -4.08 -6.35 12.64
N ASN A 310 -4.44 -6.51 11.36
CA ASN A 310 -3.87 -7.54 10.48
C ASN A 310 -3.24 -6.92 9.24
N SER A 311 -2.43 -5.88 9.44
CA SER A 311 -1.75 -5.18 8.36
C SER A 311 -0.30 -4.88 8.71
N LEU A 312 0.58 -5.35 7.85
CA LEU A 312 1.95 -4.87 7.79
C LEU A 312 1.96 -3.61 6.92
N ASP A 313 2.20 -2.43 7.52
CA ASP A 313 2.10 -1.12 6.88
C ASP A 313 3.13 -0.11 7.43
N SER A 314 2.95 1.18 7.18
CA SER A 314 3.92 2.22 7.55
C SER A 314 4.26 2.28 9.05
N ARG A 315 3.42 1.72 9.90
CA ARG A 315 3.73 1.57 11.35
C ARG A 315 4.93 0.65 11.58
N ALA A 316 5.17 -0.30 10.68
CA ALA A 316 6.25 -1.28 10.78
C ALA A 316 7.50 -0.90 9.99
N TRP A 317 7.35 -0.36 8.78
CA TRP A 317 8.49 -0.09 7.89
C TRP A 317 8.77 1.39 7.62
N GLY A 318 7.89 2.32 8.05
CA GLY A 318 8.06 3.75 7.80
C GLY A 318 7.35 4.25 6.55
N LEU A 319 7.94 5.25 5.89
CA LEU A 319 7.31 5.97 4.79
C LEU A 319 7.49 5.27 3.44
N VAL A 320 6.54 5.49 2.54
CA VAL A 320 6.58 5.06 1.14
C VAL A 320 7.08 6.21 0.28
N PRO A 321 8.22 6.05 -0.42
CA PRO A 321 8.71 7.08 -1.34
C PRO A 321 7.85 7.19 -2.59
N ALA A 322 7.77 8.39 -3.18
CA ALA A 322 6.99 8.64 -4.40
C ALA A 322 7.42 7.77 -5.59
N ASP A 323 8.71 7.47 -5.72
CA ASP A 323 9.25 6.62 -6.78
C ASP A 323 8.82 5.16 -6.68
N HIS A 324 8.38 4.70 -5.50
CA HIS A 324 7.83 3.37 -5.27
C HIS A 324 6.35 3.26 -5.65
N VAL A 325 5.61 4.36 -5.78
CA VAL A 325 4.18 4.33 -6.11
C VAL A 325 3.97 3.89 -7.56
N VAL A 326 3.09 2.89 -7.77
CA VAL A 326 2.72 2.36 -9.09
C VAL A 326 1.51 3.08 -9.64
N GLY A 327 0.42 3.17 -8.87
CA GLY A 327 -0.82 3.80 -9.32
C GLY A 327 -1.94 3.75 -8.29
N LYS A 328 -3.11 4.23 -8.68
CA LYS A 328 -4.35 4.25 -7.89
C LYS A 328 -5.16 2.99 -8.15
N ALA A 329 -5.61 2.34 -7.09
CA ALA A 329 -6.49 1.18 -7.13
C ALA A 329 -7.97 1.59 -7.19
#